data_f31b14e63a2138c29e65f8afec91edc7
#
_entry.id   f31b14e63a2138c29e65f8afec91edc7
#
_cell.length_a   1.000
_cell.length_b   1.000
_cell.length_c   1.000
_cell.angle_alpha   90.00
_cell.angle_beta   90.00
_cell.angle_gamma   90.00
#
_symmetry.space_group_name_H-M   'P 1'
#
loop_
_entity.id
_entity.type
_entity.pdbx_description
1 polymer ?
#
loop_
_entity_poly.entity_id
_entity_poly.type
_entity_poly.pdbx_seq_one_letter_code
_entity_poly.pdbx_strand_id
1 'polypeptide(L)'
;MGFQYKKVLLIGATSGIGRALAERFINEGSYVIAVGRRKEKLEELVHKYGHDKVSAVPFDITKMNAIPAFATNVIGTHDDLDCIVLNSGIQRKVDFSKPEEVDLDVVNEEFVTNYLSQVAITKAFLPFLMKKSNETALVYTSSGLSLVPILRCMNYCASKAALHHFVLSLRVQLRTTKVKVVELFPPAVQTELHDAKHQPDIKDGNKMGMPLDDFIEETYQGLAGGFEQIPIGRSKTSFQAFEMKRQEVFSEAVKSMSGGEIDWTPHGTVPQ
;
A
#
# COMPACT_ATOMS: atom_id res chain seq x y z
N MET A 1 -12.66 -8.98 16.45
CA MET A 1 -12.49 -9.91 15.31
C MET A 1 -11.02 -9.87 14.92
N GLY A 2 -10.46 -10.94 14.34
CA GLY A 2 -9.07 -10.94 13.86
C GLY A 2 -8.97 -10.58 12.37
N PHE A 3 -7.73 -10.44 11.87
CA PHE A 3 -7.49 -10.32 10.44
C PHE A 3 -7.95 -11.60 9.73
N GLN A 4 -8.87 -11.47 8.80
CA GLN A 4 -9.63 -12.63 8.29
C GLN A 4 -8.98 -13.35 7.10
N TYR A 5 -8.00 -12.72 6.44
CA TYR A 5 -7.37 -13.25 5.23
C TYR A 5 -6.29 -14.27 5.59
N LYS A 6 -6.33 -15.42 4.91
CA LYS A 6 -5.47 -16.57 5.23
C LYS A 6 -4.24 -16.67 4.36
N LYS A 7 -4.29 -16.16 3.14
CA LYS A 7 -3.16 -16.16 2.22
C LYS A 7 -2.93 -14.77 1.63
N VAL A 8 -1.80 -14.17 1.99
CA VAL A 8 -1.48 -12.77 1.71
C VAL A 8 -0.31 -12.68 0.75
N LEU A 9 -0.49 -12.09 -0.42
CA LEU A 9 0.59 -11.63 -1.29
C LEU A 9 1.05 -10.26 -0.82
N LEU A 10 2.27 -10.15 -0.27
CA LEU A 10 2.81 -8.89 0.23
C LEU A 10 3.93 -8.39 -0.66
N ILE A 11 3.65 -7.32 -1.41
CA ILE A 11 4.57 -6.70 -2.34
C ILE A 11 5.37 -5.60 -1.64
N GLY A 12 6.70 -5.77 -1.59
CA GLY A 12 7.60 -4.90 -0.83
C GLY A 12 7.92 -5.46 0.56
N ALA A 13 8.11 -6.77 0.68
CA ALA A 13 8.33 -7.50 1.95
C ALA A 13 9.78 -7.55 2.44
N THR A 14 10.73 -6.84 1.81
CA THR A 14 12.16 -7.02 2.11
C THR A 14 12.68 -6.16 3.25
N SER A 15 11.97 -5.11 3.66
CA SER A 15 12.34 -4.21 4.77
C SER A 15 11.16 -3.35 5.26
N GLY A 16 11.40 -2.59 6.32
CA GLY A 16 10.50 -1.58 6.84
C GLY A 16 9.08 -2.11 7.08
N ILE A 17 8.09 -1.30 6.74
CA ILE A 17 6.66 -1.60 6.95
C ILE A 17 6.28 -2.96 6.36
N GLY A 18 6.67 -3.25 5.11
CA GLY A 18 6.28 -4.50 4.45
C GLY A 18 6.87 -5.73 5.11
N ARG A 19 8.13 -5.70 5.56
CA ARG A 19 8.74 -6.81 6.30
C ARG A 19 8.03 -7.03 7.64
N ALA A 20 7.77 -5.96 8.38
CA ALA A 20 7.13 -6.04 9.67
C ALA A 20 5.65 -6.47 9.58
N LEU A 21 4.91 -6.03 8.55
CA LEU A 21 3.56 -6.54 8.27
C LEU A 21 3.58 -8.03 7.91
N ALA A 22 4.54 -8.48 7.09
CA ALA A 22 4.68 -9.90 6.76
C ALA A 22 4.87 -10.74 8.02
N GLU A 23 5.78 -10.32 8.91
CA GLU A 23 6.03 -11.00 10.18
C GLU A 23 4.80 -10.99 11.09
N ARG A 24 4.06 -9.87 11.14
CA ARG A 24 2.81 -9.79 11.91
C ARG A 24 1.75 -10.75 11.36
N PHE A 25 1.50 -10.77 10.05
CA PHE A 25 0.52 -11.67 9.44
C PHE A 25 0.87 -13.15 9.66
N ILE A 26 2.15 -13.52 9.55
CA ILE A 26 2.62 -14.89 9.83
C ILE A 26 2.34 -15.27 11.29
N ASN A 27 2.63 -14.38 12.24
CA ASN A 27 2.41 -14.62 13.66
C ASN A 27 0.92 -14.75 14.01
N GLU A 28 0.05 -14.11 13.24
CA GLU A 28 -1.42 -14.19 13.38
C GLU A 28 -2.04 -15.34 12.58
N GLY A 29 -1.21 -16.18 11.95
CA GLY A 29 -1.65 -17.42 11.32
C GLY A 29 -1.94 -17.35 9.83
N SER A 30 -1.64 -16.21 9.17
CA SER A 30 -1.73 -16.13 7.70
C SER A 30 -0.49 -16.73 7.03
N TYR A 31 -0.67 -17.36 5.88
CA TYR A 31 0.43 -17.70 4.98
C TYR A 31 0.81 -16.47 4.15
N VAL A 32 2.11 -16.13 4.08
CA VAL A 32 2.57 -14.95 3.36
C VAL A 32 3.38 -15.33 2.13
N ILE A 33 3.02 -14.79 0.98
CA ILE A 33 3.82 -14.79 -0.25
C ILE A 33 4.60 -13.48 -0.27
N ALA A 34 5.85 -13.53 0.17
CA ALA A 34 6.70 -12.36 0.31
C ALA A 34 7.37 -11.99 -1.02
N VAL A 35 7.13 -10.78 -1.51
CA VAL A 35 7.63 -10.30 -2.81
C VAL A 35 8.56 -9.10 -2.63
N GLY A 36 9.66 -9.08 -3.38
CA GLY A 36 10.58 -7.96 -3.43
C GLY A 36 11.82 -8.25 -4.27
N ARG A 37 12.70 -7.27 -4.42
CA ARG A 37 13.91 -7.36 -5.27
C ARG A 37 15.08 -8.07 -4.58
N ARG A 38 15.20 -7.92 -3.25
CA ARG A 38 16.33 -8.44 -2.45
C ARG A 38 16.06 -9.88 -2.05
N LYS A 39 16.54 -10.81 -2.87
CA LYS A 39 16.32 -12.25 -2.71
C LYS A 39 16.78 -12.74 -1.33
N GLU A 40 17.97 -12.33 -0.90
CA GLU A 40 18.55 -12.66 0.40
C GLU A 40 17.64 -12.28 1.58
N LYS A 41 16.97 -11.11 1.50
CA LYS A 41 16.04 -10.66 2.54
C LYS A 41 14.75 -11.47 2.59
N LEU A 42 14.30 -11.96 1.44
CA LEU A 42 13.15 -12.86 1.38
C LEU A 42 13.52 -14.25 1.93
N GLU A 43 14.71 -14.76 1.61
CA GLU A 43 15.23 -16.04 2.12
C GLU A 43 15.43 -16.02 3.65
N GLU A 44 15.90 -14.88 4.21
CA GLU A 44 15.94 -14.68 5.67
C GLU A 44 14.55 -14.87 6.31
N LEU A 45 13.48 -14.35 5.65
CA LEU A 45 12.12 -14.51 6.16
C LEU A 45 11.66 -15.97 6.13
N VAL A 46 11.93 -16.66 5.02
CA VAL A 46 11.63 -18.09 4.89
C VAL A 46 12.42 -18.93 5.90
N HIS A 47 13.71 -18.63 6.09
CA HIS A 47 14.52 -19.32 7.09
C HIS A 47 14.00 -19.13 8.52
N LYS A 48 13.52 -17.91 8.84
CA LYS A 48 12.99 -17.58 10.18
C LYS A 48 11.66 -18.29 10.48
N TYR A 49 10.75 -18.39 9.50
CA TYR A 49 9.38 -18.82 9.75
C TYR A 49 8.99 -20.17 9.16
N GLY A 50 9.81 -20.72 8.23
CA GLY A 50 9.54 -21.99 7.54
C GLY A 50 8.67 -21.85 6.30
N HIS A 51 8.82 -22.81 5.37
CA HIS A 51 8.07 -22.85 4.10
C HIS A 51 6.56 -23.13 4.27
N ASP A 52 6.17 -23.63 5.41
CA ASP A 52 4.78 -23.86 5.80
C ASP A 52 4.01 -22.56 6.11
N LYS A 53 4.73 -21.44 6.34
CA LYS A 53 4.15 -20.14 6.68
C LYS A 53 4.47 -19.03 5.70
N VAL A 54 5.55 -19.16 4.92
CA VAL A 54 5.97 -18.12 3.99
C VAL A 54 6.69 -18.69 2.78
N SER A 55 6.43 -18.09 1.62
CA SER A 55 7.21 -18.30 0.39
C SER A 55 7.85 -17.00 -0.07
N ALA A 56 9.00 -17.11 -0.75
CA ALA A 56 9.76 -16.00 -1.30
C ALA A 56 9.60 -15.95 -2.82
N VAL A 57 9.17 -14.80 -3.34
CA VAL A 57 9.07 -14.57 -4.79
C VAL A 57 9.87 -13.32 -5.16
N PRO A 58 11.12 -13.46 -5.59
CA PRO A 58 11.91 -12.35 -6.08
C PRO A 58 11.27 -11.74 -7.33
N PHE A 59 10.86 -10.48 -7.25
CA PHE A 59 10.26 -9.76 -8.35
C PHE A 59 10.50 -8.25 -8.25
N ASP A 60 10.74 -7.62 -9.40
CA ASP A 60 10.84 -6.17 -9.53
C ASP A 60 9.59 -5.61 -10.21
N ILE A 61 8.77 -4.91 -9.43
CA ILE A 61 7.50 -4.34 -9.89
C ILE A 61 7.66 -3.25 -10.95
N THR A 62 8.85 -2.66 -11.10
CA THR A 62 9.13 -1.68 -12.16
C THR A 62 9.22 -2.34 -13.54
N LYS A 63 9.37 -3.65 -13.61
CA LYS A 63 9.33 -4.45 -14.84
C LYS A 63 7.89 -4.65 -15.30
N MET A 64 7.23 -3.55 -15.68
CA MET A 64 5.80 -3.48 -16.00
C MET A 64 5.33 -4.60 -16.96
N ASN A 65 6.13 -4.90 -17.99
CA ASN A 65 5.81 -5.93 -18.98
C ASN A 65 5.84 -7.36 -18.42
N ALA A 66 6.50 -7.58 -17.28
CA ALA A 66 6.58 -8.89 -16.61
C ALA A 66 5.45 -9.13 -15.60
N ILE A 67 4.68 -8.08 -15.23
CA ILE A 67 3.60 -8.20 -14.24
C ILE A 67 2.53 -9.22 -14.63
N PRO A 68 2.05 -9.33 -15.88
CA PRO A 68 1.05 -10.34 -16.24
C PRO A 68 1.55 -11.78 -16.03
N ALA A 69 2.79 -12.08 -16.41
CA ALA A 69 3.39 -13.40 -16.20
C ALA A 69 3.62 -13.69 -14.71
N PHE A 70 4.07 -12.70 -13.94
CA PHE A 70 4.20 -12.78 -12.48
C PHE A 70 2.85 -13.14 -11.83
N ALA A 71 1.78 -12.44 -12.21
CA ALA A 71 0.44 -12.71 -11.67
C ALA A 71 -0.03 -14.13 -12.01
N THR A 72 0.14 -14.56 -13.27
CA THR A 72 -0.21 -15.93 -13.69
C THR A 72 0.52 -16.99 -12.87
N ASN A 73 1.83 -16.81 -12.64
CA ASN A 73 2.63 -17.75 -11.85
C ASN A 73 2.20 -17.81 -10.38
N VAL A 74 1.95 -16.64 -9.76
CA VAL A 74 1.50 -16.57 -8.36
C VAL A 74 0.11 -17.23 -8.22
N ILE A 75 -0.83 -16.91 -9.08
CA ILE A 75 -2.19 -17.47 -9.06
C ILE A 75 -2.15 -18.98 -9.31
N GLY A 76 -1.31 -19.44 -10.24
CA GLY A 76 -1.17 -20.87 -10.56
C GLY A 76 -0.60 -21.69 -9.41
N THR A 77 0.22 -21.08 -8.54
CA THR A 77 0.83 -21.73 -7.37
C THR A 77 -0.02 -21.58 -6.10
N HIS A 78 -0.80 -20.49 -6.02
CA HIS A 78 -1.55 -20.08 -4.83
C HIS A 78 -2.98 -19.71 -5.24
N ASP A 79 -3.76 -20.70 -5.63
CA ASP A 79 -5.15 -20.53 -6.05
C ASP A 79 -6.11 -20.15 -4.92
N ASP A 80 -5.66 -20.26 -3.67
CA ASP A 80 -6.34 -19.85 -2.45
C ASP A 80 -5.96 -18.44 -1.95
N LEU A 81 -5.16 -17.67 -2.72
CA LEU A 81 -4.82 -16.27 -2.43
C LEU A 81 -6.10 -15.43 -2.25
N ASP A 82 -6.20 -14.71 -1.14
CA ASP A 82 -7.38 -13.91 -0.77
C ASP A 82 -7.09 -12.45 -0.40
N CYS A 83 -5.80 -12.08 -0.20
CA CYS A 83 -5.41 -10.71 0.10
C CYS A 83 -4.12 -10.31 -0.63
N ILE A 84 -4.09 -9.11 -1.19
CA ILE A 84 -2.88 -8.52 -1.81
C ILE A 84 -2.57 -7.21 -1.12
N VAL A 85 -1.36 -7.11 -0.54
CA VAL A 85 -0.85 -5.89 0.09
C VAL A 85 0.18 -5.24 -0.84
N LEU A 86 -0.17 -4.08 -1.37
CA LEU A 86 0.66 -3.27 -2.26
C LEU A 86 1.40 -2.21 -1.42
N ASN A 87 2.58 -2.60 -0.91
CA ASN A 87 3.34 -1.78 0.04
C ASN A 87 4.60 -1.15 -0.56
N SER A 88 5.10 -1.63 -1.69
CA SER A 88 6.31 -1.08 -2.31
C SER A 88 6.22 0.43 -2.53
N GLY A 89 7.30 1.12 -2.21
CA GLY A 89 7.43 2.55 -2.44
C GLY A 89 8.86 3.02 -2.25
N ILE A 90 9.22 4.09 -2.93
CA ILE A 90 10.47 4.83 -2.77
C ILE A 90 10.17 6.30 -2.55
N GLN A 91 11.08 7.03 -1.89
CA GLN A 91 10.96 8.47 -1.66
C GLN A 91 12.31 9.13 -1.97
N ARG A 92 12.28 10.20 -2.76
CA ARG A 92 13.46 10.96 -3.14
C ARG A 92 13.24 12.45 -2.91
N LYS A 93 14.34 13.16 -2.66
CA LYS A 93 14.34 14.63 -2.66
C LYS A 93 14.21 15.13 -4.10
N VAL A 94 13.35 16.12 -4.31
CA VAL A 94 13.25 16.87 -5.56
C VAL A 94 13.14 18.34 -5.23
N ASP A 95 13.99 19.18 -5.82
CA ASP A 95 14.06 20.63 -5.54
C ASP A 95 14.06 21.44 -6.83
N PHE A 96 12.89 21.95 -7.21
CA PHE A 96 12.72 22.77 -8.41
C PHE A 96 13.17 24.24 -8.23
N SER A 97 13.68 24.62 -7.05
CA SER A 97 14.42 25.90 -6.93
C SER A 97 15.78 25.84 -7.64
N LYS A 98 16.23 24.62 -7.99
CA LYS A 98 17.42 24.31 -8.77
C LYS A 98 17.07 23.31 -9.87
N PRO A 99 16.36 23.75 -10.91
CA PRO A 99 15.81 22.85 -11.91
C PRO A 99 16.87 22.05 -12.68
N GLU A 100 18.08 22.57 -12.78
CA GLU A 100 19.24 21.90 -13.40
C GLU A 100 19.74 20.68 -12.62
N GLU A 101 19.44 20.59 -11.33
CA GLU A 101 19.78 19.43 -10.47
C GLU A 101 18.67 18.36 -10.47
N VAL A 102 17.52 18.62 -11.12
CA VAL A 102 16.38 17.68 -11.12
C VAL A 102 16.61 16.56 -12.13
N ASP A 103 16.74 15.34 -11.62
CA ASP A 103 16.87 14.13 -12.43
C ASP A 103 15.45 13.57 -12.73
N LEU A 104 15.03 13.66 -13.99
CA LEU A 104 13.72 13.18 -14.45
C LEU A 104 13.63 11.65 -14.47
N ASP A 105 14.73 10.91 -14.54
CA ASP A 105 14.72 9.46 -14.45
C ASP A 105 14.36 9.02 -13.02
N VAL A 106 14.90 9.72 -12.01
CA VAL A 106 14.53 9.52 -10.60
C VAL A 106 13.06 9.86 -10.36
N VAL A 107 12.57 10.97 -10.92
CA VAL A 107 11.14 11.36 -10.87
C VAL A 107 10.25 10.26 -11.47
N ASN A 108 10.64 9.76 -12.65
CA ASN A 108 9.89 8.69 -13.33
C ASN A 108 9.93 7.36 -12.57
N GLU A 109 11.12 6.92 -12.08
CA GLU A 109 11.25 5.69 -11.29
C GLU A 109 10.35 5.72 -10.06
N GLU A 110 10.30 6.85 -9.35
CA GLU A 110 9.46 7.01 -8.17
C GLU A 110 7.97 6.90 -8.53
N PHE A 111 7.53 7.54 -9.62
CA PHE A 111 6.14 7.49 -10.06
C PHE A 111 5.74 6.09 -10.56
N VAL A 112 6.64 5.43 -11.31
CA VAL A 112 6.45 4.04 -11.74
C VAL A 112 6.33 3.12 -10.53
N THR A 113 7.23 3.24 -9.55
CA THR A 113 7.23 2.37 -8.36
C THR A 113 6.00 2.61 -7.48
N ASN A 114 5.67 3.88 -7.21
CA ASN A 114 4.65 4.23 -6.20
C ASN A 114 3.23 4.19 -6.73
N TYR A 115 3.04 4.28 -8.05
CA TYR A 115 1.70 4.37 -8.65
C TYR A 115 1.50 3.41 -9.81
N LEU A 116 2.22 3.55 -10.93
CA LEU A 116 1.91 2.80 -12.15
C LEU A 116 2.03 1.29 -11.96
N SER A 117 3.03 0.82 -11.24
CA SER A 117 3.19 -0.61 -10.94
C SER A 117 2.04 -1.15 -10.11
N GLN A 118 1.53 -0.37 -9.16
CA GLN A 118 0.41 -0.78 -8.31
C GLN A 118 -0.88 -0.88 -9.12
N VAL A 119 -1.12 0.05 -10.06
CA VAL A 119 -2.24 -0.03 -11.01
C VAL A 119 -2.14 -1.27 -11.88
N ALA A 120 -0.94 -1.57 -12.41
CA ALA A 120 -0.71 -2.73 -13.26
C ALA A 120 -0.89 -4.06 -12.50
N ILE A 121 -0.41 -4.14 -11.26
CA ILE A 121 -0.63 -5.30 -10.39
C ILE A 121 -2.12 -5.48 -10.09
N THR A 122 -2.80 -4.38 -9.75
CA THR A 122 -4.25 -4.40 -9.56
C THR A 122 -4.97 -4.99 -10.77
N LYS A 123 -4.67 -4.46 -11.97
CA LYS A 123 -5.24 -4.97 -13.23
C LYS A 123 -4.99 -6.47 -13.44
N ALA A 124 -3.79 -6.95 -13.09
CA ALA A 124 -3.41 -8.34 -13.34
C ALA A 124 -4.09 -9.33 -12.38
N PHE A 125 -4.28 -8.95 -11.11
CA PHE A 125 -4.85 -9.84 -10.10
C PHE A 125 -6.36 -9.69 -9.88
N LEU A 126 -6.93 -8.52 -10.16
CA LEU A 126 -8.33 -8.23 -9.89
C LEU A 126 -9.32 -9.23 -10.48
N PRO A 127 -9.17 -9.71 -11.75
CA PRO A 127 -10.09 -10.70 -12.32
C PRO A 127 -10.10 -12.02 -11.52
N PHE A 128 -8.98 -12.40 -10.93
CA PHE A 128 -8.89 -13.58 -10.07
C PHE A 128 -9.59 -13.36 -8.74
N LEU A 129 -9.33 -12.23 -8.05
CA LEU A 129 -9.98 -11.89 -6.79
C LEU A 129 -11.50 -11.77 -6.91
N MET A 130 -11.99 -11.18 -8.00
CA MET A 130 -13.44 -11.04 -8.26
C MET A 130 -14.18 -12.37 -8.46
N LYS A 131 -13.48 -13.43 -8.89
CA LYS A 131 -14.06 -14.77 -9.09
C LYS A 131 -14.18 -15.58 -7.81
N LYS A 132 -13.58 -15.13 -6.71
CA LYS A 132 -13.63 -15.85 -5.43
C LYS A 132 -15.04 -15.85 -4.84
N SER A 133 -15.41 -16.96 -4.21
CA SER A 133 -16.68 -17.09 -3.49
C SER A 133 -16.69 -16.41 -2.12
N ASN A 134 -15.51 -16.27 -1.50
CA ASN A 134 -15.28 -15.55 -0.23
C ASN A 134 -14.90 -14.09 -0.48
N GLU A 135 -14.88 -13.29 0.57
CA GLU A 135 -14.35 -11.93 0.56
C GLU A 135 -12.85 -11.94 0.30
N THR A 136 -12.37 -11.01 -0.52
CA THR A 136 -10.96 -10.81 -0.85
C THR A 136 -10.58 -9.35 -0.64
N ALA A 137 -9.28 -9.03 -0.57
CA ALA A 137 -8.84 -7.66 -0.37
C ALA A 137 -7.68 -7.23 -1.26
N LEU A 138 -7.70 -5.93 -1.60
CA LEU A 138 -6.57 -5.14 -2.07
C LEU A 138 -6.24 -4.11 -0.99
N VAL A 139 -5.05 -4.18 -0.40
CA VAL A 139 -4.59 -3.26 0.64
C VAL A 139 -3.47 -2.39 0.08
N TYR A 140 -3.67 -1.09 0.04
CA TYR A 140 -2.71 -0.12 -0.51
C TYR A 140 -2.02 0.65 0.60
N THR A 141 -0.69 0.69 0.58
CA THR A 141 0.10 1.57 1.45
C THR A 141 0.29 2.92 0.76
N SER A 142 -0.59 3.85 1.09
CA SER A 142 -0.53 5.24 0.64
C SER A 142 0.43 6.06 1.53
N SER A 143 0.02 7.21 2.03
CA SER A 143 0.77 8.05 2.97
C SER A 143 -0.13 9.18 3.48
N GLY A 144 0.12 9.69 4.67
CA GLY A 144 -0.41 10.98 5.09
C GLY A 144 0.00 12.13 4.15
N LEU A 145 1.12 11.96 3.42
CA LEU A 145 1.58 12.92 2.40
C LEU A 145 0.78 12.84 1.09
N SER A 146 -0.14 11.90 0.94
CA SER A 146 -1.16 11.93 -0.12
C SER A 146 -2.22 12.99 0.13
N LEU A 147 -2.39 13.40 1.38
CA LEU A 147 -3.38 14.37 1.84
C LEU A 147 -2.77 15.77 1.96
N VAL A 148 -1.60 15.88 2.61
CA VAL A 148 -0.87 17.15 2.79
C VAL A 148 0.57 16.97 2.33
N PRO A 149 1.00 17.67 1.26
CA PRO A 149 2.35 17.54 0.74
C PRO A 149 3.38 18.26 1.62
N ILE A 150 4.64 17.83 1.50
CA ILE A 150 5.80 18.53 2.04
C ILE A 150 6.75 18.92 0.91
N LEU A 151 7.46 20.04 1.06
CA LEU A 151 8.28 20.63 -0.01
C LEU A 151 9.41 19.72 -0.47
N ARG A 152 10.04 18.99 0.46
CA ARG A 152 11.26 18.21 0.21
C ARG A 152 11.07 17.07 -0.81
N CYS A 153 9.91 16.43 -0.81
CA CYS A 153 9.65 15.24 -1.65
C CYS A 153 8.32 15.39 -2.40
N MET A 154 8.21 16.47 -3.14
CA MET A 154 6.98 16.84 -3.85
C MET A 154 6.50 15.75 -4.83
N ASN A 155 7.42 15.07 -5.52
CA ASN A 155 7.08 14.01 -6.46
C ASN A 155 6.53 12.76 -5.74
N TYR A 156 7.12 12.39 -4.59
CA TYR A 156 6.55 11.36 -3.74
C TYR A 156 5.13 11.70 -3.31
N CYS A 157 4.91 12.92 -2.82
CA CYS A 157 3.58 13.38 -2.43
C CYS A 157 2.60 13.29 -3.59
N ALA A 158 2.99 13.73 -4.79
CA ALA A 158 2.19 13.63 -6.01
C ALA A 158 1.85 12.17 -6.37
N SER A 159 2.84 11.25 -6.30
CA SER A 159 2.64 9.83 -6.59
C SER A 159 1.67 9.16 -5.60
N LYS A 160 1.75 9.55 -4.31
CA LYS A 160 0.83 9.03 -3.28
C LYS A 160 -0.56 9.67 -3.35
N ALA A 161 -0.67 10.93 -3.76
CA ALA A 161 -1.95 11.57 -4.07
C ALA A 161 -2.64 10.90 -5.28
N ALA A 162 -1.88 10.60 -6.35
CA ALA A 162 -2.38 9.83 -7.50
C ALA A 162 -2.91 8.46 -7.06
N LEU A 163 -2.15 7.74 -6.22
CA LEU A 163 -2.58 6.45 -5.68
C LEU A 163 -3.85 6.57 -4.86
N HIS A 164 -3.94 7.57 -3.98
CA HIS A 164 -5.12 7.82 -3.15
C HIS A 164 -6.38 8.07 -3.99
N HIS A 165 -6.30 8.93 -5.02
CA HIS A 165 -7.43 9.16 -5.94
C HIS A 165 -7.83 7.89 -6.71
N PHE A 166 -6.85 7.10 -7.13
CA PHE A 166 -7.10 5.80 -7.77
C PHE A 166 -7.84 4.84 -6.83
N VAL A 167 -7.35 4.69 -5.60
CA VAL A 167 -7.93 3.79 -4.58
C VAL A 167 -9.35 4.22 -4.22
N LEU A 168 -9.59 5.51 -4.05
CA LEU A 168 -10.93 6.04 -3.76
C LEU A 168 -11.93 5.69 -4.88
N SER A 169 -11.54 5.92 -6.14
CA SER A 169 -12.38 5.60 -7.31
C SER A 169 -12.57 4.08 -7.48
N LEU A 170 -11.51 3.28 -7.26
CA LEU A 170 -11.56 1.82 -7.34
C LEU A 170 -12.53 1.24 -6.30
N ARG A 171 -12.56 1.78 -5.08
CA ARG A 171 -13.49 1.37 -4.04
C ARG A 171 -14.94 1.52 -4.48
N VAL A 172 -15.27 2.63 -5.13
CA VAL A 172 -16.62 2.86 -5.69
C VAL A 172 -16.93 1.88 -6.81
N GLN A 173 -15.98 1.64 -7.72
CA GLN A 173 -16.16 0.70 -8.85
C GLN A 173 -16.39 -0.73 -8.38
N LEU A 174 -15.74 -1.15 -7.30
CA LEU A 174 -15.82 -2.51 -6.77
C LEU A 174 -16.89 -2.71 -5.67
N ARG A 175 -17.66 -1.68 -5.33
CA ARG A 175 -18.64 -1.70 -4.22
C ARG A 175 -19.66 -2.83 -4.24
N THR A 176 -19.98 -3.36 -5.43
CA THR A 176 -20.92 -4.48 -5.62
C THR A 176 -20.25 -5.84 -5.69
N THR A 177 -18.93 -5.89 -5.55
CA THR A 177 -18.13 -7.12 -5.54
C THR A 177 -17.78 -7.54 -4.11
N LYS A 178 -17.14 -8.70 -3.97
CA LYS A 178 -16.58 -9.17 -2.69
C LYS A 178 -15.14 -8.71 -2.46
N VAL A 179 -14.61 -7.84 -3.32
CA VAL A 179 -13.23 -7.32 -3.19
C VAL A 179 -13.25 -6.06 -2.35
N LYS A 180 -12.70 -6.14 -1.15
CA LYS A 180 -12.48 -4.97 -0.28
C LYS A 180 -11.26 -4.18 -0.77
N VAL A 181 -11.39 -2.86 -0.76
CA VAL A 181 -10.30 -1.94 -1.14
C VAL A 181 -9.92 -1.13 0.09
N VAL A 182 -8.80 -1.51 0.69
CA VAL A 182 -8.29 -0.92 1.94
C VAL A 182 -7.13 0.01 1.66
N GLU A 183 -7.08 1.13 2.34
CA GLU A 183 -6.00 2.11 2.24
C GLU A 183 -5.40 2.44 3.60
N LEU A 184 -4.08 2.27 3.71
CA LEU A 184 -3.28 2.67 4.86
C LEU A 184 -2.69 4.06 4.60
N PHE A 185 -2.73 4.95 5.60
CA PHE A 185 -2.13 6.28 5.52
C PHE A 185 -1.01 6.41 6.56
N PRO A 186 0.19 5.85 6.28
CA PRO A 186 1.33 5.98 7.19
C PRO A 186 1.74 7.44 7.40
N PRO A 187 2.13 7.83 8.62
CA PRO A 187 2.97 9.01 8.85
C PRO A 187 4.42 8.70 8.43
N ALA A 188 5.38 9.56 8.76
CA ALA A 188 6.78 9.14 8.79
C ALA A 188 6.95 8.01 9.80
N VAL A 189 7.57 6.88 9.39
CA VAL A 189 7.80 5.68 10.19
C VAL A 189 9.29 5.35 10.15
N GLN A 190 9.85 4.93 11.28
CA GLN A 190 11.27 4.57 11.44
C GLN A 190 11.61 3.33 10.60
N THR A 191 12.07 3.55 9.36
CA THR A 191 12.38 2.52 8.38
C THR A 191 13.56 2.93 7.49
N GLU A 192 14.06 2.00 6.67
CA GLU A 192 15.08 2.26 5.66
C GLU A 192 14.67 3.30 4.61
N LEU A 193 13.39 3.65 4.49
CA LEU A 193 12.90 4.63 3.52
C LEU A 193 13.60 5.99 3.68
N HIS A 194 13.99 6.30 4.91
CA HIS A 194 14.59 7.58 5.30
C HIS A 194 16.08 7.48 5.62
N ASP A 195 16.73 6.33 5.36
CA ASP A 195 18.14 6.19 5.71
C ASP A 195 19.08 6.93 4.73
N ALA A 196 20.32 7.20 5.19
CA ALA A 196 21.29 8.00 4.47
C ALA A 196 21.66 7.46 3.09
N LYS A 197 21.47 6.16 2.82
CA LYS A 197 21.71 5.57 1.51
C LYS A 197 20.81 6.16 0.42
N HIS A 198 19.57 6.47 0.79
CA HIS A 198 18.56 6.95 -0.14
C HIS A 198 18.22 8.43 0.06
N GLN A 199 18.48 8.96 1.24
CA GLN A 199 18.16 10.34 1.63
C GLN A 199 19.33 10.92 2.46
N PRO A 200 20.50 11.17 1.83
CA PRO A 200 21.72 11.57 2.54
C PRO A 200 21.62 12.94 3.23
N ASP A 201 20.63 13.72 2.85
CA ASP A 201 20.35 15.04 3.43
C ASP A 201 19.53 14.97 4.73
N ILE A 202 19.02 13.80 5.12
CA ILE A 202 18.33 13.62 6.40
C ILE A 202 19.29 13.00 7.42
N LYS A 203 19.63 13.78 8.42
CA LYS A 203 20.41 13.26 9.55
C LYS A 203 19.56 12.29 10.38
N ASP A 204 20.11 11.10 10.67
CA ASP A 204 19.44 10.05 11.44
C ASP A 204 18.02 9.70 10.93
N GLY A 205 17.83 9.70 9.61
CA GLY A 205 16.51 9.54 8.98
C GLY A 205 15.78 8.26 9.38
N ASN A 206 16.52 7.18 9.64
CA ASN A 206 15.97 5.91 10.11
C ASN A 206 15.35 5.98 11.54
N LYS A 207 15.64 7.04 12.30
CA LYS A 207 15.02 7.32 13.61
C LYS A 207 13.88 8.33 13.54
N MET A 208 13.59 8.84 12.32
CA MET A 208 12.56 9.86 12.13
C MET A 208 11.16 9.26 12.13
N GLY A 209 10.27 9.84 12.89
CA GLY A 209 8.85 9.50 12.86
C GLY A 209 8.42 8.50 13.94
N MET A 210 7.33 7.82 13.67
CA MET A 210 6.71 6.84 14.56
C MET A 210 7.55 5.57 14.64
N PRO A 211 7.75 4.96 15.83
CA PRO A 211 8.36 3.64 15.94
C PRO A 211 7.63 2.62 15.06
N LEU A 212 8.40 1.71 14.42
CA LEU A 212 7.83 0.74 13.49
C LEU A 212 6.84 -0.22 14.18
N ASP A 213 7.15 -0.67 15.39
CA ASP A 213 6.29 -1.61 16.12
C ASP A 213 4.94 -0.97 16.50
N ASP A 214 4.95 0.29 16.93
CA ASP A 214 3.72 1.04 17.23
C ASP A 214 2.86 1.22 15.95
N PHE A 215 3.53 1.52 14.82
CA PHE A 215 2.86 1.62 13.54
C PHE A 215 2.20 0.30 13.11
N ILE A 216 2.91 -0.81 13.27
CA ILE A 216 2.40 -2.15 12.90
C ILE A 216 1.22 -2.54 13.78
N GLU A 217 1.30 -2.27 15.08
CA GLU A 217 0.19 -2.59 15.99
C GLU A 217 -1.06 -1.79 15.61
N GLU A 218 -0.95 -0.48 15.42
CA GLU A 218 -2.09 0.37 15.04
C GLU A 218 -2.66 -0.01 13.66
N THR A 219 -1.79 -0.34 12.69
CA THR A 219 -2.19 -0.82 11.37
C THR A 219 -2.96 -2.13 11.46
N TYR A 220 -2.42 -3.09 12.22
CA TYR A 220 -3.04 -4.39 12.37
C TYR A 220 -4.40 -4.31 13.06
N GLN A 221 -4.54 -3.47 14.08
CA GLN A 221 -5.84 -3.23 14.74
C GLN A 221 -6.87 -2.66 13.76
N GLY A 222 -6.45 -1.75 12.88
CA GLY A 222 -7.31 -1.22 11.83
C GLY A 222 -7.76 -2.30 10.83
N LEU A 223 -6.82 -3.13 10.37
CA LEU A 223 -7.09 -4.24 9.45
C LEU A 223 -8.00 -5.31 10.09
N ALA A 224 -7.71 -5.70 11.33
CA ALA A 224 -8.49 -6.67 12.09
C ALA A 224 -9.89 -6.16 12.45
N GLY A 225 -10.05 -4.84 12.56
CA GLY A 225 -11.33 -4.16 12.72
C GLY A 225 -12.19 -4.09 11.46
N GLY A 226 -11.61 -4.48 10.30
CA GLY A 226 -12.32 -4.47 9.01
C GLY A 226 -12.48 -3.07 8.41
N PHE A 227 -11.66 -2.09 8.83
CA PHE A 227 -11.73 -0.73 8.30
C PHE A 227 -11.13 -0.63 6.90
N GLU A 228 -11.78 0.11 6.02
CA GLU A 228 -11.32 0.33 4.64
C GLU A 228 -10.35 1.52 4.52
N GLN A 229 -10.33 2.40 5.51
CA GLN A 229 -9.46 3.57 5.56
C GLN A 229 -8.80 3.65 6.93
N ILE A 230 -7.47 3.55 6.94
CA ILE A 230 -6.69 3.40 8.17
C ILE A 230 -5.63 4.51 8.24
N PRO A 231 -6.02 5.74 8.63
CA PRO A 231 -5.07 6.80 8.95
C PRO A 231 -4.39 6.46 10.28
N ILE A 232 -3.04 6.55 10.31
CA ILE A 232 -2.21 6.13 11.44
C ILE A 232 -1.44 7.31 12.00
N GLY A 233 -1.32 7.40 13.30
CA GLY A 233 -0.58 8.44 14.00
C GLY A 233 -1.00 9.84 13.54
N ARG A 234 -0.02 10.68 13.14
CA ARG A 234 -0.27 12.06 12.70
C ARG A 234 -1.14 12.18 11.43
N SER A 235 -1.23 11.12 10.61
CA SER A 235 -2.10 11.17 9.44
C SER A 235 -3.57 11.27 9.79
N LYS A 236 -3.99 10.85 11.00
CA LYS A 236 -5.35 11.03 11.52
C LYS A 236 -5.77 12.49 11.51
N THR A 237 -4.89 13.41 11.94
CA THR A 237 -5.20 14.83 12.02
C THR A 237 -5.59 15.41 10.65
N SER A 238 -4.79 15.14 9.62
CA SER A 238 -5.09 15.61 8.25
C SER A 238 -6.33 14.93 7.69
N PHE A 239 -6.48 13.63 7.93
CA PHE A 239 -7.64 12.86 7.48
C PHE A 239 -8.95 13.44 8.05
N GLN A 240 -8.99 13.71 9.34
CA GLN A 240 -10.15 14.27 10.03
C GLN A 240 -10.42 15.73 9.63
N ALA A 241 -9.36 16.53 9.40
CA ALA A 241 -9.50 17.94 9.13
C ALA A 241 -10.22 18.25 7.80
N PHE A 242 -9.98 17.46 6.74
CA PHE A 242 -10.56 17.77 5.42
C PHE A 242 -10.87 16.55 4.54
N GLU A 243 -10.22 15.39 4.75
CA GLU A 243 -10.43 14.26 3.86
C GLU A 243 -11.85 13.70 3.93
N MET A 244 -12.42 13.64 5.12
CA MET A 244 -13.80 13.21 5.29
C MET A 244 -14.75 14.13 4.50
N LYS A 245 -14.54 15.44 4.57
CA LYS A 245 -15.36 16.43 3.82
C LYS A 245 -15.14 16.32 2.31
N ARG A 246 -13.91 16.07 1.88
CA ARG A 246 -13.61 15.84 0.46
C ARG A 246 -14.33 14.60 -0.07
N GLN A 247 -14.38 13.52 0.72
CA GLN A 247 -15.10 12.30 0.33
C GLN A 247 -16.62 12.48 0.28
N GLU A 248 -17.20 13.31 1.14
CA GLU A 248 -18.62 13.71 1.02
C GLU A 248 -18.89 14.39 -0.34
N VAL A 249 -18.06 15.36 -0.72
CA VAL A 249 -18.19 16.05 -2.01
C VAL A 249 -18.01 15.06 -3.18
N PHE A 250 -17.06 14.13 -3.06
CA PHE A 250 -16.87 13.08 -4.05
C PHE A 250 -18.10 12.16 -4.15
N SER A 251 -18.70 11.77 -3.02
CA SER A 251 -19.92 10.95 -3.00
C SER A 251 -21.08 11.64 -3.70
N GLU A 252 -21.28 12.94 -3.43
CA GLU A 252 -22.31 13.76 -4.11
C GLU A 252 -22.07 13.83 -5.62
N ALA A 253 -20.81 14.03 -6.04
CA ALA A 253 -20.42 14.03 -7.45
C ALA A 253 -20.69 12.68 -8.13
N VAL A 254 -20.31 11.57 -7.51
CA VAL A 254 -20.57 10.21 -8.01
C VAL A 254 -22.07 9.98 -8.19
N LYS A 255 -22.87 10.33 -7.20
CA LYS A 255 -24.33 10.21 -7.24
C LYS A 255 -24.94 11.04 -8.37
N SER A 256 -24.51 12.28 -8.53
CA SER A 256 -24.97 13.17 -9.59
C SER A 256 -24.59 12.65 -10.98
N MET A 257 -23.33 12.26 -11.18
CA MET A 257 -22.81 11.79 -12.47
C MET A 257 -23.39 10.45 -12.91
N SER A 258 -23.84 9.61 -11.96
CA SER A 258 -24.49 8.34 -12.22
C SER A 258 -26.01 8.44 -12.36
N GLY A 259 -26.59 9.66 -12.37
CA GLY A 259 -28.04 9.81 -12.39
C GLY A 259 -28.75 9.25 -11.14
N GLY A 260 -28.02 9.10 -10.05
CA GLY A 260 -28.51 8.51 -8.80
C GLY A 260 -28.38 6.98 -8.69
N GLU A 261 -27.86 6.30 -9.72
CA GLU A 261 -27.67 4.84 -9.71
C GLU A 261 -26.59 4.40 -8.69
N ILE A 262 -25.61 5.26 -8.42
CA ILE A 262 -24.54 4.98 -7.47
C ILE A 262 -24.74 5.86 -6.23
N ASP A 263 -25.25 5.25 -5.17
CA ASP A 263 -25.30 5.85 -3.83
C ASP A 263 -24.17 5.22 -2.99
N TRP A 264 -23.00 5.88 -3.02
CA TRP A 264 -21.82 5.46 -2.27
C TRP A 264 -21.57 6.44 -1.12
N THR A 265 -21.46 5.92 0.07
CA THR A 265 -21.04 6.68 1.24
C THR A 265 -19.70 6.15 1.72
N PRO A 266 -18.78 7.03 2.19
CA PRO A 266 -17.53 6.58 2.80
C PRO A 266 -17.82 5.73 4.03
N HIS A 267 -17.40 4.48 4.00
CA HIS A 267 -17.55 3.56 5.12
C HIS A 267 -16.19 3.16 5.70
N GLY A 268 -16.17 2.82 7.00
CA GLY A 268 -15.04 2.13 7.60
C GLY A 268 -13.77 2.94 7.78
N THR A 269 -13.86 4.10 8.43
CA THR A 269 -12.70 4.77 9.02
C THR A 269 -12.47 4.27 10.45
N VAL A 270 -11.20 4.10 10.83
CA VAL A 270 -10.82 3.79 12.22
C VAL A 270 -11.45 4.82 13.15
N PRO A 271 -12.14 4.41 14.23
CA PRO A 271 -12.62 5.33 15.26
C PRO A 271 -11.49 6.20 15.83
N GLN A 272 -11.87 7.36 16.33
CA GLN A 272 -10.95 8.35 16.93
C GLN A 272 -10.16 7.78 18.10
#